data_946aad900a9b1a0dd054ea0443af6ca5
#
_entry.id   946aad900a9b1a0dd054ea0443af6ca5
#
_cell.length_a   1.000
_cell.length_b   1.000
_cell.length_c   1.000
_cell.angle_alpha   90.00
_cell.angle_beta   90.00
_cell.angle_gamma   90.00
#
_symmetry.space_group_name_H-M   'P 1'
#
loop_
_entity.id
_entity.type
_entity.pdbx_description
1 polymer ?
#
loop_
_entity_poly.entity_id
_entity_poly.type
_entity_poly.pdbx_seq_one_letter_code
_entity_poly.pdbx_strand_id
1 'polypeptide(L)'
;MGAAASQLGPDLQVLIAMMKNKYGLSYGDIQGLPDDGFGISVTRGGAAQVVLRVAKRSEPVYDRIRDFARRSDTVYPDETGCKVGGRLQWMWVFVTGMVTLYVIRPSRGRDVPQEVLGAAYDGRMVHDGWSPYDHFE
;
A
#
# COMPACT_ATOMS: atom_id res chain seq x y z
N MET A 1 18.59 -4.37 26.29
CA MET A 1 17.51 -5.25 25.85
C MET A 1 16.26 -4.42 25.77
N GLY A 2 15.80 -4.11 24.54
CA GLY A 2 14.58 -3.34 24.34
C GLY A 2 13.38 -4.05 24.94
N ALA A 3 12.49 -3.28 25.57
CA ALA A 3 11.21 -3.75 26.04
C ALA A 3 10.53 -4.60 24.94
N ALA A 4 9.90 -5.68 25.37
CA ALA A 4 9.26 -6.64 24.48
C ALA A 4 8.52 -5.93 23.33
N ALA A 5 8.85 -6.28 22.13
CA ALA A 5 8.51 -5.54 20.91
C ALA A 5 6.99 -5.36 20.67
N SER A 6 6.14 -6.05 21.37
CA SER A 6 4.70 -5.80 21.47
C SER A 6 4.08 -6.75 22.49
N GLN A 7 3.26 -6.23 23.38
CA GLN A 7 2.39 -7.05 24.26
C GLN A 7 1.17 -7.60 23.50
N LEU A 8 0.97 -7.17 22.23
CA LEU A 8 -0.14 -7.59 21.40
C LEU A 8 0.25 -8.83 20.58
N GLY A 9 -0.54 -9.88 20.68
CA GLY A 9 -0.36 -11.11 19.90
C GLY A 9 -0.50 -10.86 18.39
N PRO A 10 -0.03 -11.80 17.55
CA PRO A 10 -0.01 -11.64 16.09
C PRO A 10 -1.41 -11.42 15.51
N ASP A 11 -2.43 -12.13 15.99
CA ASP A 11 -3.80 -12.03 15.48
C ASP A 11 -4.39 -10.63 15.71
N LEU A 12 -4.15 -10.06 16.90
CA LEU A 12 -4.60 -8.70 17.20
C LEU A 12 -3.84 -7.65 16.36
N GLN A 13 -2.56 -7.88 16.09
CA GLN A 13 -1.81 -7.01 15.18
C GLN A 13 -2.39 -7.04 13.75
N VAL A 14 -2.75 -8.23 13.25
CA VAL A 14 -3.40 -8.37 11.94
C VAL A 14 -4.77 -7.72 11.96
N LEU A 15 -5.57 -7.92 12.99
CA LEU A 15 -6.88 -7.29 13.13
C LEU A 15 -6.77 -5.75 13.12
N ILE A 16 -5.83 -5.17 13.86
CA ILE A 16 -5.58 -3.71 13.88
C ILE A 16 -5.22 -3.22 12.45
N ALA A 17 -4.35 -3.94 11.75
CA ALA A 17 -3.98 -3.58 10.38
C ALA A 17 -5.17 -3.68 9.42
N MET A 18 -6.04 -4.68 9.58
CA MET A 18 -7.28 -4.81 8.81
C MET A 18 -8.27 -3.68 9.12
N MET A 19 -8.48 -3.36 10.39
CA MET A 19 -9.33 -2.24 10.80
C MET A 19 -8.89 -0.94 10.14
N LYS A 20 -7.57 -0.69 10.09
CA LYS A 20 -7.03 0.53 9.48
C LYS A 20 -7.13 0.53 7.95
N ASN A 21 -6.63 -0.52 7.30
CA ASN A 21 -6.40 -0.50 5.86
C ASN A 21 -7.59 -1.03 5.04
N LYS A 22 -8.31 -2.04 5.55
CA LYS A 22 -9.46 -2.61 4.86
C LYS A 22 -10.77 -1.88 5.20
N TYR A 23 -10.94 -1.53 6.47
CA TYR A 23 -12.20 -0.94 6.95
C TYR A 23 -12.12 0.59 7.10
N GLY A 24 -10.95 1.21 6.94
CA GLY A 24 -10.76 2.65 6.96
C GLY A 24 -10.97 3.31 8.33
N LEU A 25 -10.96 2.55 9.43
CA LEU A 25 -11.24 3.06 10.75
C LEU A 25 -10.21 4.10 11.20
N SER A 26 -10.65 5.07 11.97
CA SER A 26 -9.74 6.00 12.64
C SER A 26 -8.93 5.29 13.72
N TYR A 27 -7.77 5.83 14.10
CA TYR A 27 -7.04 5.30 15.25
C TYR A 27 -7.80 5.46 16.58
N GLY A 28 -8.80 6.36 16.65
CA GLY A 28 -9.72 6.48 17.78
C GLY A 28 -10.62 5.24 17.87
N ASP A 29 -11.25 4.85 16.77
CA ASP A 29 -12.11 3.66 16.71
C ASP A 29 -11.30 2.38 16.97
N ILE A 30 -10.07 2.29 16.41
CA ILE A 30 -9.15 1.16 16.65
C ILE A 30 -8.73 1.08 18.12
N GLN A 31 -8.70 2.19 18.84
CA GLN A 31 -8.49 2.19 20.30
C GLN A 31 -9.74 1.71 21.04
N GLY A 32 -10.92 2.25 20.66
CA GLY A 32 -12.18 2.01 21.39
C GLY A 32 -12.71 0.58 21.21
N LEU A 33 -12.78 0.08 19.99
CA LEU A 33 -13.39 -1.21 19.70
C LEU A 33 -12.80 -2.41 20.47
N PRO A 34 -11.49 -2.59 20.58
CA PRO A 34 -10.91 -3.65 21.43
C PRO A 34 -11.17 -3.45 22.91
N ASP A 35 -11.21 -2.21 23.39
CA ASP A 35 -11.47 -1.90 24.78
C ASP A 35 -12.93 -2.20 25.15
N ASP A 36 -13.88 -1.67 24.39
CA ASP A 36 -15.32 -1.84 24.60
C ASP A 36 -15.78 -3.30 24.41
N GLY A 37 -15.20 -4.00 23.43
CA GLY A 37 -15.63 -5.36 23.09
C GLY A 37 -14.95 -6.47 23.89
N PHE A 38 -13.68 -6.27 24.26
CA PHE A 38 -12.83 -7.33 24.80
C PHE A 38 -12.02 -6.91 26.04
N GLY A 39 -12.15 -5.67 26.51
CA GLY A 39 -11.33 -5.14 27.59
C GLY A 39 -9.83 -5.07 27.26
N ILE A 40 -9.49 -4.96 25.99
CA ILE A 40 -8.10 -4.90 25.52
C ILE A 40 -7.72 -3.46 25.26
N SER A 41 -6.88 -2.90 26.11
CA SER A 41 -6.40 -1.53 25.96
C SER A 41 -5.31 -1.42 24.89
N VAL A 42 -5.59 -0.64 23.84
CA VAL A 42 -4.66 -0.31 22.75
C VAL A 42 -4.58 1.20 22.63
N THR A 43 -3.38 1.76 22.73
CA THR A 43 -3.23 3.20 22.50
C THR A 43 -3.19 3.53 20.98
N ARG A 44 -3.59 4.76 20.61
CA ARG A 44 -3.52 5.22 19.20
C ARG A 44 -2.12 5.11 18.63
N GLY A 45 -1.10 5.51 19.41
CA GLY A 45 0.31 5.37 19.02
C GLY A 45 0.73 3.90 18.88
N GLY A 46 0.27 3.04 19.79
CA GLY A 46 0.49 1.59 19.73
C GLY A 46 -0.12 0.97 18.46
N ALA A 47 -1.37 1.34 18.14
CA ALA A 47 -2.03 0.90 16.91
C ALA A 47 -1.28 1.36 15.64
N ALA A 48 -0.83 2.63 15.61
CA ALA A 48 -0.02 3.13 14.48
C ALA A 48 1.29 2.34 14.32
N GLN A 49 1.98 2.04 15.41
CA GLN A 49 3.19 1.22 15.38
C GLN A 49 2.93 -0.23 14.94
N VAL A 50 1.77 -0.78 15.27
CA VAL A 50 1.34 -2.10 14.76
C VAL A 50 1.21 -2.05 13.24
N VAL A 51 0.51 -1.07 12.69
CA VAL A 51 0.32 -0.92 11.23
C VAL A 51 1.67 -0.83 10.52
N LEU A 52 2.61 -0.03 11.03
CA LEU A 52 3.96 0.08 10.46
C LEU A 52 4.74 -1.25 10.51
N ARG A 53 4.64 -1.99 11.62
CA ARG A 53 5.29 -3.31 11.71
C ARG A 53 4.69 -4.34 10.75
N VAL A 54 3.36 -4.35 10.60
CA VAL A 54 2.68 -5.24 9.65
C VAL A 54 3.09 -4.87 8.23
N ALA A 55 3.10 -3.58 7.87
CA ALA A 55 3.56 -3.10 6.57
C ALA A 55 4.98 -3.62 6.27
N LYS A 56 5.94 -3.43 7.18
CA LYS A 56 7.31 -3.92 7.02
C LYS A 56 7.40 -5.44 6.82
N ARG A 57 6.60 -6.21 7.59
CA ARG A 57 6.55 -7.68 7.43
C ARG A 57 5.93 -8.10 6.11
N SER A 58 5.11 -7.24 5.50
CA SER A 58 4.45 -7.51 4.22
C SER A 58 5.29 -7.13 3.00
N GLU A 59 6.47 -6.50 3.18
CA GLU A 59 7.36 -6.12 2.07
C GLU A 59 7.65 -7.29 1.10
N PRO A 60 7.96 -8.52 1.55
CA PRO A 60 8.20 -9.62 0.63
C PRO A 60 6.98 -10.02 -0.22
N VAL A 61 5.77 -9.83 0.33
CA VAL A 61 4.51 -10.06 -0.41
C VAL A 61 4.28 -8.95 -1.42
N TYR A 62 4.53 -7.70 -1.02
CA TYR A 62 4.46 -6.54 -1.91
C TYR A 62 5.41 -6.67 -3.10
N ASP A 63 6.65 -7.12 -2.86
CA ASP A 63 7.64 -7.36 -3.92
C ASP A 63 7.16 -8.44 -4.90
N ARG A 64 6.53 -9.51 -4.42
CA ARG A 64 5.91 -10.51 -5.30
C ARG A 64 4.77 -9.94 -6.14
N ILE A 65 3.91 -9.09 -5.56
CA ILE A 65 2.83 -8.40 -6.31
C ILE A 65 3.44 -7.55 -7.42
N ARG A 66 4.51 -6.81 -7.14
CA ARG A 66 5.24 -6.02 -8.13
C ARG A 66 5.84 -6.89 -9.24
N ASP A 67 6.43 -8.03 -8.88
CA ASP A 67 6.99 -8.96 -9.86
C ASP A 67 5.90 -9.62 -10.72
N PHE A 68 4.70 -9.83 -10.20
CA PHE A 68 3.54 -10.25 -10.98
C PHE A 68 3.13 -9.17 -11.98
N ALA A 69 3.03 -7.91 -11.55
CA ALA A 69 2.70 -6.80 -12.43
C ALA A 69 3.71 -6.69 -13.58
N ARG A 70 5.02 -6.81 -13.29
CA ARG A 70 6.11 -6.77 -14.28
C ARG A 70 6.06 -7.86 -15.33
N ARG A 71 5.45 -9.00 -15.02
CA ARG A 71 5.33 -10.18 -15.91
C ARG A 71 3.96 -10.31 -16.55
N SER A 72 3.06 -9.36 -16.30
CA SER A 72 1.72 -9.40 -16.84
C SER A 72 1.71 -8.93 -18.30
N ASP A 73 1.01 -9.65 -19.16
CA ASP A 73 0.85 -9.28 -20.58
C ASP A 73 0.07 -7.97 -20.76
N THR A 74 -0.74 -7.61 -19.79
CA THR A 74 -1.53 -6.37 -19.83
C THR A 74 -1.63 -5.73 -18.45
N VAL A 75 -1.36 -4.44 -18.38
CA VAL A 75 -1.47 -3.60 -17.19
C VAL A 75 -2.35 -2.39 -17.50
N TYR A 76 -3.22 -2.04 -16.56
CA TYR A 76 -4.05 -0.85 -16.59
C TYR A 76 -3.53 0.13 -15.53
N PRO A 77 -2.66 1.07 -15.90
CA PRO A 77 -2.16 2.09 -14.98
C PRO A 77 -3.14 3.25 -14.88
N ASP A 78 -3.20 3.86 -13.71
CA ASP A 78 -3.90 5.11 -13.46
C ASP A 78 -3.23 5.84 -12.28
N GLU A 79 -3.40 7.16 -12.16
CA GLU A 79 -2.83 7.92 -11.07
C GLU A 79 -3.79 9.01 -10.57
N THR A 80 -3.72 9.28 -9.28
CA THR A 80 -4.49 10.35 -8.65
C THR A 80 -3.64 11.14 -7.65
N GLY A 81 -3.89 12.45 -7.56
CA GLY A 81 -3.22 13.31 -6.60
C GLY A 81 -3.69 13.00 -5.17
N CYS A 82 -2.75 12.87 -4.25
CA CYS A 82 -3.03 12.70 -2.82
C CYS A 82 -2.08 13.57 -1.99
N LYS A 83 -2.43 13.84 -0.73
CA LYS A 83 -1.55 14.58 0.19
C LYS A 83 -0.96 13.64 1.24
N VAL A 84 0.36 13.64 1.34
CA VAL A 84 1.09 12.93 2.39
C VAL A 84 1.92 13.95 3.18
N GLY A 85 1.65 14.08 4.47
CA GLY A 85 2.31 15.08 5.30
C GLY A 85 2.12 16.52 4.81
N GLY A 86 0.96 16.84 4.21
CA GLY A 86 0.64 18.16 3.65
C GLY A 86 1.25 18.43 2.27
N ARG A 87 2.11 17.57 1.75
CA ARG A 87 2.73 17.69 0.42
C ARG A 87 1.96 16.90 -0.62
N LEU A 88 1.81 17.46 -1.83
CA LEU A 88 1.23 16.75 -2.97
C LEU A 88 2.13 15.55 -3.33
N GLN A 89 1.49 14.40 -3.45
CA GLN A 89 2.06 13.15 -3.94
C GLN A 89 1.08 12.58 -4.98
N TRP A 90 1.54 11.59 -5.73
CA TRP A 90 0.73 10.86 -6.69
C TRP A 90 0.63 9.41 -6.26
N MET A 91 -0.60 8.97 -6.05
CA MET A 91 -0.90 7.57 -5.85
C MET A 91 -1.16 6.95 -7.21
N TRP A 92 -0.28 6.05 -7.57
CA TRP A 92 -0.35 5.25 -8.78
C TRP A 92 -1.00 3.91 -8.49
N VAL A 93 -1.81 3.44 -9.39
CA VAL A 93 -2.35 2.08 -9.38
C VAL A 93 -1.95 1.37 -10.67
N PHE A 94 -1.58 0.12 -10.57
CA PHE A 94 -1.29 -0.77 -11.69
C PHE A 94 -2.16 -2.01 -11.53
N VAL A 95 -3.21 -2.13 -12.32
CA VAL A 95 -4.16 -3.23 -12.28
C VAL A 95 -3.78 -4.24 -13.34
N THR A 96 -3.78 -5.51 -12.98
CA THR A 96 -3.59 -6.64 -13.91
C THR A 96 -4.74 -7.65 -13.73
N GLY A 97 -4.76 -8.72 -14.52
CA GLY A 97 -5.73 -9.80 -14.35
C GLY A 97 -5.64 -10.55 -13.01
N MET A 98 -4.50 -10.45 -12.30
CA MET A 98 -4.23 -11.21 -11.09
C MET A 98 -3.97 -10.36 -9.86
N VAL A 99 -3.36 -9.19 -10.01
CA VAL A 99 -2.94 -8.34 -8.90
C VAL A 99 -3.24 -6.87 -9.16
N THR A 100 -3.39 -6.11 -8.08
CA THR A 100 -3.42 -4.65 -8.08
C THR A 100 -2.29 -4.13 -7.21
N LEU A 101 -1.43 -3.32 -7.79
CA LEU A 101 -0.29 -2.72 -7.12
C LEU A 101 -0.53 -1.21 -6.93
N TYR A 102 -0.29 -0.70 -5.73
CA TYR A 102 -0.32 0.72 -5.43
C TYR A 102 1.06 1.23 -5.07
N VAL A 103 1.41 2.41 -5.59
CA VAL A 103 2.67 3.08 -5.33
C VAL A 103 2.41 4.58 -5.10
N ILE A 104 3.05 5.19 -4.10
CA ILE A 104 2.98 6.64 -3.90
C ILE A 104 4.34 7.23 -4.25
N ARG A 105 4.35 8.23 -5.15
CA ARG A 105 5.55 8.93 -5.61
C ARG A 105 5.32 10.43 -5.71
N PRO A 106 6.36 11.26 -5.57
CA PRO A 106 6.25 12.70 -5.78
C PRO A 106 6.04 13.06 -7.26
N SER A 107 6.47 12.18 -8.16
CA SER A 107 6.37 12.37 -9.61
C SER A 107 5.04 11.87 -10.17
N ARG A 108 4.52 12.59 -11.16
CA ARG A 108 3.46 12.15 -12.06
C ARG A 108 4.01 11.69 -13.42
N GLY A 109 5.32 11.69 -13.61
CA GLY A 109 5.96 11.43 -14.87
C GLY A 109 6.15 9.95 -15.19
N ARG A 110 6.63 9.68 -16.40
CA ARG A 110 6.94 8.34 -16.95
C ARG A 110 7.99 7.56 -16.15
N ASP A 111 8.77 8.26 -15.33
CA ASP A 111 9.76 7.66 -14.45
C ASP A 111 9.13 6.66 -13.47
N VAL A 112 7.89 6.88 -13.07
CA VAL A 112 7.20 5.99 -12.12
C VAL A 112 6.78 4.65 -12.77
N PRO A 113 6.08 4.59 -13.92
CA PRO A 113 5.86 3.33 -14.61
C PRO A 113 7.16 2.58 -14.95
N GLN A 114 8.22 3.28 -15.36
CA GLN A 114 9.53 2.67 -15.63
C GLN A 114 10.17 2.06 -14.38
N GLU A 115 10.09 2.75 -13.24
CA GLU A 115 10.57 2.21 -11.94
C GLU A 115 9.78 0.96 -11.54
N VAL A 116 8.46 1.03 -11.66
CA VAL A 116 7.54 0.00 -11.14
C VAL A 116 7.55 -1.25 -12.03
N LEU A 117 7.34 -1.08 -13.32
CA LEU A 117 7.24 -2.20 -14.27
C LEU A 117 8.60 -2.64 -14.81
N GLY A 118 9.58 -1.74 -14.81
CA GLY A 118 10.90 -1.95 -15.42
C GLY A 118 10.99 -1.31 -16.80
N ALA A 119 12.17 -0.81 -17.14
CA ALA A 119 12.42 -0.16 -18.43
C ALA A 119 12.28 -1.10 -19.65
N ALA A 120 12.35 -2.42 -19.42
CA ALA A 120 12.22 -3.46 -20.43
C ALA A 120 10.83 -4.13 -20.41
N TYR A 121 9.83 -3.50 -19.79
CA TYR A 121 8.47 -4.03 -19.80
C TYR A 121 7.95 -3.99 -21.27
N ASP A 122 7.54 -5.14 -21.76
CA ASP A 122 7.08 -5.38 -23.16
C ASP A 122 5.60 -5.77 -23.22
N GLY A 123 4.89 -5.75 -22.09
CA GLY A 123 3.45 -5.98 -22.03
C GLY A 123 2.66 -4.77 -22.49
N ARG A 124 1.39 -4.99 -22.79
CA ARG A 124 0.46 -3.93 -23.21
C ARG A 124 0.07 -3.06 -22.03
N MET A 125 0.13 -1.73 -22.20
CA MET A 125 -0.43 -0.76 -21.28
C MET A 125 -1.75 -0.21 -21.84
N VAL A 126 -2.81 -0.26 -21.05
CA VAL A 126 -4.13 0.29 -21.42
C VAL A 126 -4.43 1.46 -20.48
N HIS A 127 -4.45 2.66 -21.00
CA HIS A 127 -4.57 3.91 -20.28
C HIS A 127 -5.51 4.90 -20.97
N ASP A 128 -5.80 6.02 -20.35
CA ASP A 128 -6.70 7.07 -20.82
C ASP A 128 -6.12 7.99 -21.92
N GLY A 129 -4.95 7.64 -22.49
CA GLY A 129 -4.26 8.43 -23.52
C GLY A 129 -3.36 9.52 -22.94
N TRP A 130 -2.99 9.47 -21.67
CA TRP A 130 -2.04 10.40 -21.10
C TRP A 130 -0.61 10.12 -21.58
N SER A 131 0.03 11.12 -22.18
CA SER A 131 1.29 11.00 -22.94
C SER A 131 2.50 10.34 -22.22
N PRO A 132 2.66 10.37 -20.90
CA PRO A 132 3.73 9.61 -20.23
C PRO A 132 3.72 8.11 -20.44
N TYR A 133 2.60 7.53 -20.91
CA TYR A 133 2.49 6.10 -21.21
C TYR A 133 2.88 5.74 -22.65
N ASP A 134 2.92 6.72 -23.59
CA ASP A 134 3.17 6.52 -25.04
C ASP A 134 4.55 5.89 -25.36
N HIS A 135 5.44 5.77 -24.38
CA HIS A 135 6.77 5.17 -24.55
C HIS A 135 6.83 3.67 -24.24
N PHE A 136 5.69 3.07 -23.89
CA PHE A 136 5.53 1.65 -23.62
C PHE A 136 4.70 0.93 -24.70
N GLU A 137 4.44 1.61 -25.85
CA GLU A 137 3.81 1.04 -27.04
C GLU A 137 4.80 0.34 -27.97
#